data_a106e42e986635a556f074a2a34a0a19
#
_entry.id   a106e42e986635a556f074a2a34a0a19
#
_cell.length_a   1.000
_cell.length_b   1.000
_cell.length_c   1.000
_cell.angle_alpha   90.00
_cell.angle_beta   90.00
_cell.angle_gamma   90.00
#
_symmetry.space_group_name_H-M   'P 1'
#
loop_
_entity.id
_entity.type
_entity.pdbx_description
1 polymer ?
#
loop_
_entity_poly.entity_id
_entity_poly.type
_entity_poly.pdbx_seq_one_letter_code
_entity_poly.pdbx_strand_id
1 'polypeptide(L)'
;LEQMNFRVGINIGDVMVSDDNLFGDAVNIAARLEAEAKPAGICISNTVFDMINRKIMVSFEEAGELKLKNIEFPIKAFHVLQQNKGTPRFTQDSEEIHTKVSEAEPGSVAVMFFKNLSKDEEQEYFCEGFSEDLLSMLSRFNKLVVISSHASFAYKNKTKSFKEIGGELGVRYIIHGSVRKLGNKMRINTNLVSASNEKSIWSKNFDLSVEEVFDIQDKIVEEIVSTIVGRVEADHLH
;
A
#
# COMPACT_ATOMS: atom_id res chain seq x y z
N LEU A 1 -11.30 -23.47 32.72
CA LEU A 1 -11.24 -23.65 31.27
C LEU A 1 -9.78 -23.55 30.86
N GLU A 2 -9.17 -24.65 30.42
CA GLU A 2 -7.80 -24.64 29.86
C GLU A 2 -7.81 -23.78 28.59
N GLN A 3 -6.92 -22.81 28.54
CA GLN A 3 -6.75 -21.93 27.39
C GLN A 3 -5.95 -22.70 26.32
N MET A 4 -6.56 -22.98 25.18
CA MET A 4 -5.83 -23.57 24.05
C MET A 4 -4.88 -22.55 23.43
N ASN A 5 -3.60 -22.91 23.32
CA ASN A 5 -2.58 -22.10 22.72
C ASN A 5 -2.28 -22.64 21.31
N PHE A 6 -2.59 -21.87 20.29
CA PHE A 6 -2.25 -22.20 18.90
C PHE A 6 -0.94 -21.55 18.50
N ARG A 7 -0.20 -22.19 17.61
CA ARG A 7 0.92 -21.61 16.88
C ARG A 7 0.51 -21.43 15.44
N VAL A 8 0.96 -20.36 14.81
CA VAL A 8 0.59 -20.02 13.44
C VAL A 8 1.85 -19.71 12.64
N GLY A 9 2.03 -20.40 11.51
CA GLY A 9 3.07 -20.11 10.51
C GLY A 9 2.41 -19.50 9.25
N ILE A 10 2.94 -18.38 8.75
CA ILE A 10 2.41 -17.72 7.56
C ILE A 10 3.49 -17.56 6.51
N ASN A 11 3.20 -18.04 5.31
CA ASN A 11 4.04 -17.86 4.13
C ASN A 11 3.19 -17.58 2.88
N ILE A 12 3.79 -17.01 1.85
CA ILE A 12 3.18 -16.77 0.54
C ILE A 12 3.99 -17.48 -0.52
N GLY A 13 3.30 -18.17 -1.43
CA GLY A 13 3.91 -18.85 -2.57
C GLY A 13 2.88 -19.70 -3.30
N ASP A 14 3.32 -20.32 -4.40
CA ASP A 14 2.46 -21.17 -5.22
C ASP A 14 2.08 -22.46 -4.50
N VAL A 15 0.82 -22.85 -4.65
CA VAL A 15 0.22 -24.03 -4.02
C VAL A 15 -0.48 -24.87 -5.07
N MET A 16 -0.18 -26.16 -5.09
CA MET A 16 -0.92 -27.13 -5.89
C MET A 16 -2.02 -27.76 -5.05
N VAL A 17 -3.22 -27.82 -5.61
CA VAL A 17 -4.39 -28.46 -5.00
C VAL A 17 -4.65 -29.79 -5.70
N SER A 18 -4.67 -30.89 -4.97
CA SER A 18 -5.04 -32.22 -5.47
C SER A 18 -5.75 -33.00 -4.38
N ASP A 19 -6.92 -33.60 -4.73
CA ASP A 19 -7.69 -34.48 -3.85
C ASP A 19 -7.92 -33.91 -2.42
N ASP A 20 -8.40 -32.65 -2.34
CA ASP A 20 -8.59 -31.90 -1.09
C ASP A 20 -7.32 -31.65 -0.25
N ASN A 21 -6.15 -31.90 -0.80
CA ASN A 21 -4.88 -31.61 -0.15
C ASN A 21 -4.12 -30.47 -0.85
N LEU A 22 -3.35 -29.73 -0.04
CA LEU A 22 -2.49 -28.64 -0.49
C LEU A 22 -1.02 -29.10 -0.51
N PHE A 23 -0.37 -28.97 -1.66
CA PHE A 23 1.03 -29.33 -1.85
C PHE A 23 1.84 -28.14 -2.38
N GLY A 24 3.12 -28.14 -2.07
CA GLY A 24 4.08 -27.18 -2.58
C GLY A 24 5.06 -26.71 -1.51
N ASP A 25 6.16 -26.13 -1.95
CA ASP A 25 7.19 -25.60 -1.05
C ASP A 25 6.65 -24.52 -0.12
N ALA A 26 5.69 -23.71 -0.62
CA ALA A 26 5.05 -22.68 0.17
C ALA A 26 4.31 -23.24 1.40
N VAL A 27 3.62 -24.36 1.24
CA VAL A 27 2.92 -25.08 2.34
C VAL A 27 3.92 -25.64 3.33
N ASN A 28 4.99 -26.27 2.84
CA ASN A 28 6.05 -26.82 3.68
C ASN A 28 6.76 -25.74 4.49
N ILE A 29 7.01 -24.56 3.91
CA ILE A 29 7.58 -23.42 4.60
C ILE A 29 6.64 -22.95 5.70
N ALA A 30 5.35 -22.80 5.42
CA ALA A 30 4.36 -22.35 6.40
C ALA A 30 4.28 -23.31 7.61
N ALA A 31 4.27 -24.62 7.36
CA ALA A 31 4.28 -25.64 8.43
C ALA A 31 5.54 -25.57 9.31
N ARG A 32 6.68 -25.21 8.74
CA ARG A 32 7.93 -25.04 9.50
C ARG A 32 7.96 -23.75 10.30
N LEU A 33 7.45 -22.67 9.73
CA LEU A 33 7.28 -21.41 10.46
C LEU A 33 6.32 -21.59 11.65
N GLU A 34 5.29 -22.41 11.51
CA GLU A 34 4.40 -22.79 12.62
C GLU A 34 5.18 -23.51 13.74
N ALA A 35 6.05 -24.46 13.38
CA ALA A 35 6.85 -25.18 14.35
C ALA A 35 7.83 -24.27 15.11
N GLU A 36 8.36 -23.23 14.45
CA GLU A 36 9.26 -22.22 15.04
C GLU A 36 8.51 -21.13 15.83
N ALA A 37 7.20 -21.01 15.63
CA ALA A 37 6.40 -20.01 16.35
C ALA A 37 6.42 -20.25 17.86
N LYS A 38 6.54 -19.17 18.64
CA LYS A 38 6.40 -19.22 20.10
C LYS A 38 5.01 -19.74 20.48
N PRO A 39 4.82 -20.41 21.64
CA PRO A 39 3.51 -20.83 22.09
C PRO A 39 2.52 -19.64 22.08
N ALA A 40 1.34 -19.82 21.52
CA ALA A 40 0.33 -18.77 21.29
C ALA A 40 0.83 -17.64 20.38
N GLY A 41 1.87 -17.86 19.57
CA GLY A 41 2.51 -16.87 18.72
C GLY A 41 2.33 -17.12 17.23
N ILE A 42 2.75 -16.15 16.44
CA ILE A 42 2.75 -16.17 14.97
C ILE A 42 4.19 -16.00 14.50
N CYS A 43 4.61 -16.86 13.56
CA CYS A 43 5.88 -16.74 12.86
C CYS A 43 5.61 -16.57 11.35
N ILE A 44 6.26 -15.61 10.72
CA ILE A 44 6.05 -15.26 9.31
C ILE A 44 7.34 -15.30 8.53
N SER A 45 7.27 -15.60 7.23
CA SER A 45 8.43 -15.51 6.33
C SER A 45 8.81 -14.05 6.04
N ASN A 46 10.04 -13.82 5.57
CA ASN A 46 10.49 -12.50 5.12
C ASN A 46 9.58 -11.93 4.03
N THR A 47 9.11 -12.74 3.09
CA THR A 47 8.18 -12.31 2.04
C THR A 47 6.90 -11.73 2.64
N VAL A 48 6.31 -12.41 3.64
CA VAL A 48 5.14 -11.91 4.35
C VAL A 48 5.48 -10.64 5.14
N PHE A 49 6.62 -10.65 5.86
CA PHE A 49 7.08 -9.48 6.60
C PHE A 49 7.20 -8.24 5.71
N ASP A 50 7.85 -8.34 4.54
CA ASP A 50 8.01 -7.24 3.59
C ASP A 50 6.67 -6.69 3.09
N MET A 51 5.66 -7.56 2.99
CA MET A 51 4.31 -7.16 2.56
C MET A 51 3.49 -6.47 3.65
N ILE A 52 3.74 -6.75 4.93
CA ILE A 52 2.86 -6.31 6.02
C ILE A 52 3.52 -5.38 7.04
N ASN A 53 4.86 -5.34 7.13
CA ASN A 53 5.58 -4.58 8.16
C ASN A 53 5.22 -3.09 8.24
N ARG A 54 4.77 -2.52 7.09
CA ARG A 54 4.31 -1.12 6.99
C ARG A 54 2.79 -0.98 6.95
N LYS A 55 2.04 -2.09 6.95
CA LYS A 55 0.57 -2.08 6.76
C LYS A 55 -0.21 -2.37 8.03
N ILE A 56 0.43 -3.00 9.02
CA ILE A 56 -0.21 -3.36 10.28
C ILE A 56 0.59 -2.83 11.46
N MET A 57 -0.11 -2.37 12.48
CA MET A 57 0.49 -1.83 13.71
C MET A 57 0.80 -2.96 14.69
N VAL A 58 1.77 -3.80 14.36
CA VAL A 58 2.32 -4.82 15.26
C VAL A 58 3.84 -4.72 15.24
N SER A 59 4.48 -5.12 16.33
CA SER A 59 5.94 -5.21 16.40
C SER A 59 6.40 -6.58 15.92
N PHE A 60 7.56 -6.63 15.30
CA PHE A 60 8.20 -7.85 14.83
C PHE A 60 9.53 -8.04 15.51
N GLU A 61 9.87 -9.29 15.82
CA GLU A 61 11.17 -9.71 16.32
C GLU A 61 11.80 -10.67 15.31
N GLU A 62 13.02 -10.40 14.87
CA GLU A 62 13.70 -11.26 13.91
C GLU A 62 13.99 -12.62 14.58
N ALA A 63 13.48 -13.71 13.98
CA ALA A 63 13.71 -15.08 14.43
C ALA A 63 15.02 -15.66 13.86
N GLY A 64 15.71 -14.89 13.00
CA GLY A 64 16.94 -15.29 12.34
C GLY A 64 16.72 -16.04 11.02
N GLU A 65 17.78 -16.65 10.52
CA GLU A 65 17.76 -17.47 9.30
C GLU A 65 17.47 -18.93 9.64
N LEU A 66 16.33 -19.42 9.19
CA LEU A 66 15.90 -20.79 9.39
C LEU A 66 16.43 -21.67 8.25
N LYS A 67 17.29 -22.64 8.58
CA LYS A 67 17.70 -23.72 7.66
C LYS A 67 16.61 -24.79 7.66
N LEU A 68 15.76 -24.77 6.67
CA LEU A 68 14.67 -25.72 6.56
C LEU A 68 15.11 -26.95 5.75
N LYS A 69 14.79 -28.16 6.26
CA LYS A 69 15.13 -29.41 5.59
C LYS A 69 14.46 -29.45 4.21
N ASN A 70 15.24 -29.75 3.16
CA ASN A 70 14.83 -29.78 1.74
C ASN A 70 14.51 -28.41 1.11
N ILE A 71 14.98 -27.31 1.68
CA ILE A 71 14.94 -25.99 1.07
C ILE A 71 16.36 -25.50 0.92
N GLU A 72 16.74 -25.16 -0.31
CA GLU A 72 18.14 -24.91 -0.72
C GLU A 72 18.71 -23.62 -0.11
N PHE A 73 17.85 -22.66 0.23
CA PHE A 73 18.25 -21.36 0.79
C PHE A 73 17.66 -21.14 2.18
N PRO A 74 18.42 -20.54 3.12
CA PRO A 74 17.90 -20.19 4.42
C PRO A 74 16.78 -19.12 4.27
N ILE A 75 15.71 -19.27 5.03
CA ILE A 75 14.58 -18.34 5.01
C ILE A 75 14.66 -17.47 6.25
N LYS A 76 14.72 -16.15 6.07
CA LYS A 76 14.53 -15.21 7.17
C LYS A 76 13.08 -15.27 7.69
N ALA A 77 12.96 -15.34 9.00
CA ALA A 77 11.67 -15.42 9.67
C ALA A 77 11.52 -14.35 10.75
N PHE A 78 10.29 -14.00 11.07
CA PHE A 78 9.96 -13.00 12.08
C PHE A 78 8.83 -13.48 12.97
N HIS A 79 8.98 -13.30 14.29
CA HIS A 79 7.90 -13.46 15.24
C HIS A 79 7.05 -12.20 15.31
N VAL A 80 5.74 -12.35 15.24
CA VAL A 80 4.81 -11.25 15.48
C VAL A 80 4.64 -11.10 16.99
N LEU A 81 5.01 -9.93 17.51
CA LEU A 81 4.86 -9.64 18.93
C LEU A 81 3.43 -9.18 19.20
N GLN A 82 2.68 -9.97 19.96
CA GLN A 82 1.38 -9.53 20.46
C GLN A 82 1.62 -8.36 21.46
N GLN A 83 1.09 -7.20 21.16
CA GLN A 83 0.98 -6.18 22.19
C GLN A 83 0.04 -6.72 23.25
N ASN A 84 0.55 -6.89 24.47
CA ASN A 84 -0.28 -7.24 25.63
C ASN A 84 -1.50 -6.33 25.64
N LYS A 85 -2.69 -6.95 25.65
CA LYS A 85 -3.98 -6.28 25.81
C LYS A 85 -4.04 -5.62 27.21
N GLY A 86 -3.36 -4.49 27.34
CA GLY A 86 -3.82 -3.47 28.26
C GLY A 86 -5.05 -2.84 27.62
N THR A 87 -6.17 -2.94 28.27
CA THR A 87 -7.39 -2.17 27.97
C THR A 87 -7.00 -0.76 27.53
N PRO A 88 -7.54 -0.25 26.41
CA PRO A 88 -7.34 1.15 26.06
C PRO A 88 -8.03 1.99 27.16
N ARG A 89 -7.27 2.44 28.13
CA ARG A 89 -7.68 3.57 28.97
C ARG A 89 -7.60 4.79 28.06
N PHE A 90 -8.74 5.26 27.63
CA PHE A 90 -8.90 6.64 27.18
C PHE A 90 -8.67 7.53 28.40
N THR A 91 -7.43 7.82 28.74
CA THR A 91 -7.11 8.97 29.54
C THR A 91 -7.09 10.17 28.62
N GLN A 92 -8.11 11.01 28.75
CA GLN A 92 -8.04 12.40 28.37
C GLN A 92 -6.94 13.06 29.24
N ASP A 93 -5.74 13.05 28.77
CA ASP A 93 -4.71 13.98 29.20
C ASP A 93 -4.02 14.47 27.93
N SER A 94 -4.34 15.73 27.66
CA SER A 94 -3.75 16.56 26.63
C SER A 94 -2.28 16.80 27.00
N GLU A 95 -1.41 15.87 26.66
CA GLU A 95 0.01 16.16 26.51
C GLU A 95 0.34 15.99 25.03
N GLU A 96 0.78 17.08 24.45
CA GLU A 96 1.31 17.20 23.11
C GLU A 96 2.40 16.15 22.89
N ILE A 97 1.99 14.96 22.40
CA ILE A 97 2.95 14.05 21.80
C ILE A 97 3.37 14.74 20.49
N HIS A 98 4.47 15.46 20.55
CA HIS A 98 5.25 15.73 19.37
C HIS A 98 5.66 14.36 18.77
N THR A 99 4.77 13.75 18.02
CA THR A 99 5.12 12.75 17.03
C THR A 99 6.14 13.43 16.13
N LYS A 100 7.42 13.06 16.27
CA LYS A 100 8.37 13.24 15.18
C LYS A 100 7.69 12.61 13.96
N VAL A 101 7.13 13.45 13.09
CA VAL A 101 6.70 13.07 11.77
C VAL A 101 7.97 12.55 11.11
N SER A 102 8.12 11.25 11.02
CA SER A 102 9.14 10.65 10.18
C SER A 102 8.97 11.32 8.83
N GLU A 103 9.99 12.05 8.38
CA GLU A 103 9.92 12.73 7.08
C GLU A 103 9.53 11.69 6.05
N ALA A 104 8.43 11.92 5.38
CA ALA A 104 7.91 10.99 4.38
C ALA A 104 9.00 10.72 3.34
N GLU A 105 9.20 9.45 3.00
CA GLU A 105 10.28 8.98 2.14
C GLU A 105 10.29 9.74 0.81
N PRO A 106 11.45 10.24 0.33
CA PRO A 106 11.54 10.90 -0.97
C PRO A 106 10.94 10.02 -2.08
N GLY A 107 10.09 10.59 -2.93
CA GLY A 107 9.41 9.84 -3.98
C GLY A 107 8.22 8.98 -3.52
N SER A 108 7.83 9.07 -2.24
CA SER A 108 6.63 8.37 -1.74
C SER A 108 5.35 9.02 -2.27
N VAL A 109 4.46 8.20 -2.84
CA VAL A 109 3.24 8.65 -3.50
C VAL A 109 2.06 7.74 -3.21
N ALA A 110 0.89 8.34 -2.98
CA ALA A 110 -0.39 7.66 -2.91
C ALA A 110 -1.28 8.07 -4.09
N VAL A 111 -1.94 7.12 -4.71
CA VAL A 111 -2.99 7.37 -5.71
C VAL A 111 -4.33 7.26 -5.02
N MET A 112 -5.08 8.37 -5.00
CA MET A 112 -6.43 8.39 -4.47
C MET A 112 -7.42 7.89 -5.52
N PHE A 113 -8.55 7.38 -5.06
CA PHE A 113 -9.65 7.01 -5.94
C PHE A 113 -10.11 8.22 -6.77
N PHE A 114 -10.18 8.06 -8.10
CA PHE A 114 -10.66 9.10 -8.99
C PHE A 114 -12.18 9.24 -8.89
N LYS A 115 -12.65 10.48 -8.68
CA LYS A 115 -14.06 10.75 -8.48
C LYS A 115 -14.84 10.66 -9.79
N ASN A 116 -15.93 9.92 -9.80
CA ASN A 116 -16.89 9.96 -10.89
C ASN A 116 -17.73 11.26 -10.79
N LEU A 117 -17.61 12.12 -11.78
CA LEU A 117 -18.42 13.33 -11.94
C LEU A 117 -19.50 13.18 -13.02
N SER A 118 -19.69 11.97 -13.54
CA SER A 118 -20.77 11.62 -14.46
C SER A 118 -22.04 11.31 -13.67
N LYS A 119 -23.20 11.35 -14.34
CA LYS A 119 -24.47 10.90 -13.75
C LYS A 119 -24.65 9.38 -13.85
N ASP A 120 -23.71 8.70 -14.50
CA ASP A 120 -23.74 7.27 -14.83
C ASP A 120 -22.97 6.48 -13.78
N GLU A 121 -23.64 5.64 -13.05
CA GLU A 121 -23.02 4.79 -12.00
C GLU A 121 -22.04 3.75 -12.58
N GLU A 122 -22.22 3.33 -13.83
CA GLU A 122 -21.29 2.41 -14.50
C GLU A 122 -19.88 3.00 -14.61
N GLN A 123 -19.76 4.33 -14.60
CA GLN A 123 -18.47 5.00 -14.62
C GLN A 123 -17.71 4.89 -13.29
N GLU A 124 -18.32 4.41 -12.21
CA GLU A 124 -17.65 4.16 -10.95
C GLU A 124 -16.62 3.03 -11.10
N TYR A 125 -16.98 1.94 -11.79
CA TYR A 125 -16.04 0.84 -12.10
C TYR A 125 -14.88 1.32 -12.99
N PHE A 126 -15.18 2.21 -13.93
CA PHE A 126 -14.12 2.81 -14.74
C PHE A 126 -13.15 3.63 -13.88
N CYS A 127 -13.65 4.48 -12.97
CA CYS A 127 -12.81 5.27 -12.08
C CYS A 127 -11.95 4.40 -11.16
N GLU A 128 -12.50 3.27 -10.69
CA GLU A 128 -11.79 2.29 -9.87
C GLU A 128 -10.64 1.64 -10.67
N GLY A 129 -10.95 1.04 -11.82
CA GLY A 129 -9.95 0.44 -12.70
C GLY A 129 -8.89 1.43 -13.13
N PHE A 130 -9.27 2.64 -13.53
CA PHE A 130 -8.33 3.69 -13.92
C PHE A 130 -7.37 4.05 -12.76
N SER A 131 -7.87 4.14 -11.53
CA SER A 131 -7.04 4.45 -10.37
C SER A 131 -6.07 3.31 -10.04
N GLU A 132 -6.51 2.05 -10.17
CA GLU A 132 -5.68 0.87 -9.96
C GLU A 132 -4.60 0.72 -11.04
N ASP A 133 -4.96 0.92 -12.30
CA ASP A 133 -4.02 0.89 -13.42
C ASP A 133 -2.92 1.94 -13.24
N LEU A 134 -3.30 3.17 -12.92
CA LEU A 134 -2.37 4.27 -12.68
C LEU A 134 -1.40 3.93 -11.54
N LEU A 135 -1.91 3.37 -10.44
CA LEU A 135 -1.10 2.90 -9.31
C LEU A 135 -0.14 1.78 -9.74
N SER A 136 -0.64 0.79 -10.47
CA SER A 136 0.15 -0.33 -10.97
C SER A 136 1.29 0.13 -11.88
N MET A 137 1.01 1.05 -12.80
CA MET A 137 2.00 1.61 -13.71
C MET A 137 3.08 2.41 -12.97
N LEU A 138 2.69 3.24 -12.01
CA LEU A 138 3.63 3.98 -11.15
C LEU A 138 4.53 3.06 -10.33
N SER A 139 4.01 1.93 -9.87
CA SER A 139 4.76 0.95 -9.07
C SER A 139 5.91 0.27 -9.82
N ARG A 140 5.97 0.40 -11.14
CA ARG A 140 7.08 -0.12 -11.97
C ARG A 140 8.33 0.75 -11.91
N PHE A 141 8.22 1.96 -11.37
CA PHE A 141 9.34 2.89 -11.29
C PHE A 141 10.07 2.78 -9.95
N ASN A 142 11.28 2.24 -9.96
CA ASN A 142 12.09 1.98 -8.76
C ASN A 142 12.40 3.22 -7.91
N LYS A 143 12.30 4.42 -8.48
CA LYS A 143 12.49 5.69 -7.77
C LYS A 143 11.25 6.16 -7.00
N LEU A 144 10.12 5.49 -7.17
CA LEU A 144 8.87 5.80 -6.47
C LEU A 144 8.54 4.75 -5.42
N VAL A 145 8.07 5.19 -4.28
CA VAL A 145 7.49 4.35 -3.24
C VAL A 145 5.97 4.52 -3.29
N VAL A 146 5.30 3.63 -4.01
CA VAL A 146 3.85 3.72 -4.24
C VAL A 146 3.10 2.99 -3.14
N ILE A 147 2.17 3.67 -2.48
CA ILE A 147 1.30 3.08 -1.46
C ILE A 147 0.23 2.21 -2.12
N SER A 148 -0.08 1.07 -1.51
CA SER A 148 -1.07 0.13 -2.05
C SER A 148 -2.47 0.74 -2.20
N SER A 149 -3.24 0.26 -3.18
CA SER A 149 -4.63 0.68 -3.41
C SER A 149 -5.51 0.46 -2.17
N HIS A 150 -5.32 -0.65 -1.45
CA HIS A 150 -6.07 -0.94 -0.23
C HIS A 150 -5.92 0.16 0.83
N ALA A 151 -4.71 0.69 1.02
CA ALA A 151 -4.47 1.75 1.99
C ALA A 151 -5.02 3.10 1.52
N SER A 152 -4.79 3.47 0.25
CA SER A 152 -5.22 4.76 -0.29
C SER A 152 -6.73 4.83 -0.57
N PHE A 153 -7.35 3.75 -1.05
CA PHE A 153 -8.78 3.73 -1.37
C PHE A 153 -9.67 3.66 -0.12
N ALA A 154 -9.11 3.29 1.03
CA ALA A 154 -9.80 3.41 2.33
C ALA A 154 -10.26 4.84 2.66
N TYR A 155 -9.75 5.83 1.93
CA TYR A 155 -10.12 7.25 2.06
C TYR A 155 -11.16 7.72 1.04
N LYS A 156 -11.67 6.85 0.16
CA LYS A 156 -12.63 7.18 -0.91
C LYS A 156 -13.80 8.06 -0.42
N ASN A 157 -14.35 7.74 0.75
CA ASN A 157 -15.54 8.43 1.31
C ASN A 157 -15.23 9.23 2.59
N LYS A 158 -13.95 9.49 2.89
CA LYS A 158 -13.56 10.22 4.10
C LYS A 158 -13.33 11.69 3.78
N THR A 159 -13.85 12.55 4.66
CA THR A 159 -13.63 14.00 4.57
C THR A 159 -12.36 14.35 5.36
N LYS A 160 -11.21 13.99 4.81
CA LYS A 160 -9.89 14.34 5.36
C LYS A 160 -9.13 15.21 4.38
N SER A 161 -8.31 16.12 4.88
CA SER A 161 -7.38 16.89 4.07
C SER A 161 -6.26 16.01 3.51
N PHE A 162 -5.65 16.42 2.42
CA PHE A 162 -4.50 15.68 1.88
C PHE A 162 -3.30 15.70 2.83
N LYS A 163 -3.20 16.72 3.68
CA LYS A 163 -2.19 16.80 4.72
C LYS A 163 -2.39 15.70 5.78
N GLU A 164 -3.62 15.46 6.23
CA GLU A 164 -3.94 14.38 7.17
C GLU A 164 -3.71 13.02 6.53
N ILE A 165 -4.22 12.82 5.30
CA ILE A 165 -4.03 11.57 4.55
C ILE A 165 -2.55 11.28 4.33
N GLY A 166 -1.78 12.28 3.90
CA GLY A 166 -0.36 12.15 3.66
C GLY A 166 0.43 11.81 4.92
N GLY A 167 0.06 12.39 6.06
CA GLY A 167 0.64 12.07 7.37
C GLY A 167 0.33 10.63 7.81
N GLU A 168 -0.91 10.17 7.64
CA GLU A 168 -1.33 8.82 8.00
C GLU A 168 -0.73 7.74 7.08
N LEU A 169 -0.58 8.03 5.78
CA LEU A 169 0.02 7.12 4.81
C LEU A 169 1.56 7.23 4.73
N GLY A 170 2.16 8.25 5.34
CA GLY A 170 3.60 8.48 5.29
C GLY A 170 4.09 8.86 3.89
N VAL A 171 3.32 9.65 3.12
CA VAL A 171 3.66 10.00 1.73
C VAL A 171 3.91 11.50 1.55
N ARG A 172 4.85 11.84 0.66
CA ARG A 172 5.11 13.22 0.23
C ARG A 172 4.14 13.71 -0.83
N TYR A 173 3.65 12.82 -1.68
CA TYR A 173 2.85 13.19 -2.83
C TYR A 173 1.53 12.43 -2.86
N ILE A 174 0.50 13.12 -3.29
CA ILE A 174 -0.83 12.52 -3.50
C ILE A 174 -1.29 12.83 -4.93
N ILE A 175 -1.66 11.78 -5.65
CA ILE A 175 -2.31 11.87 -6.95
C ILE A 175 -3.81 11.70 -6.72
N HIS A 176 -4.58 12.64 -7.24
CA HIS A 176 -6.03 12.57 -7.19
C HIS A 176 -6.63 13.14 -8.48
N GLY A 177 -7.87 12.82 -8.74
CA GLY A 177 -8.50 13.33 -9.94
C GLY A 177 -9.98 13.02 -10.03
N SER A 178 -10.52 13.30 -11.21
CA SER A 178 -11.92 13.04 -11.52
C SER A 178 -12.10 12.68 -12.98
N VAL A 179 -13.12 11.88 -13.24
CA VAL A 179 -13.56 11.50 -14.57
C VAL A 179 -14.97 12.01 -14.81
N ARG A 180 -15.17 12.61 -15.97
CA ARG A 180 -16.50 13.00 -16.45
C ARG A 180 -16.70 12.49 -17.85
N LYS A 181 -17.73 11.67 -18.06
CA LYS A 181 -18.13 11.16 -19.39
C LYS A 181 -19.43 11.88 -19.86
N LEU A 182 -19.44 12.26 -21.12
CA LEU A 182 -20.61 12.81 -21.80
C LEU A 182 -20.69 12.24 -23.23
N GLY A 183 -21.56 11.27 -23.43
CA GLY A 183 -21.61 10.50 -24.67
C GLY A 183 -20.31 9.73 -24.91
N ASN A 184 -19.68 9.90 -26.06
CA ASN A 184 -18.39 9.27 -26.39
C ASN A 184 -17.17 10.11 -25.97
N LYS A 185 -17.38 11.27 -25.34
CA LYS A 185 -16.30 12.13 -24.84
C LYS A 185 -16.08 11.91 -23.37
N MET A 186 -14.83 11.87 -22.98
CA MET A 186 -14.39 11.74 -21.59
C MET A 186 -13.40 12.84 -21.26
N ARG A 187 -13.57 13.45 -20.09
CA ARG A 187 -12.60 14.36 -19.51
C ARG A 187 -12.01 13.74 -18.25
N ILE A 188 -10.71 13.58 -18.22
CA ILE A 188 -9.96 13.14 -17.05
C ILE A 188 -9.18 14.33 -16.52
N ASN A 189 -9.46 14.73 -15.28
CA ASN A 189 -8.67 15.71 -14.55
C ASN A 189 -7.75 14.95 -13.60
N THR A 190 -6.44 15.21 -13.68
CA THR A 190 -5.43 14.60 -12.80
C THR A 190 -4.59 15.68 -12.17
N ASN A 191 -4.37 15.55 -10.87
CA ASN A 191 -3.58 16.46 -10.06
C ASN A 191 -2.57 15.69 -9.23
N LEU A 192 -1.36 16.23 -9.13
CA LEU A 192 -0.33 15.85 -8.19
C LEU A 192 -0.17 16.97 -7.18
N VAL A 193 -0.33 16.66 -5.91
CA VAL A 193 -0.20 17.63 -4.82
C VAL A 193 0.88 17.21 -3.82
N SER A 194 1.50 18.19 -3.18
CA SER A 194 2.33 17.95 -2.01
C SER A 194 1.42 17.68 -0.81
N ALA A 195 1.61 16.54 -0.14
CA ALA A 195 0.80 16.18 1.02
C ALA A 195 1.02 17.15 2.20
N SER A 196 2.23 17.67 2.39
CA SER A 196 2.57 18.51 3.55
C SER A 196 1.86 19.86 3.58
N ASN A 197 1.64 20.47 2.41
CA ASN A 197 1.11 21.83 2.27
C ASN A 197 -0.03 21.98 1.26
N GLU A 198 -0.50 20.84 0.70
CA GLU A 198 -1.61 20.74 -0.25
C GLU A 198 -1.44 21.57 -1.54
N LYS A 199 -0.22 22.05 -1.81
CA LYS A 199 0.06 22.80 -3.03
C LYS A 199 0.04 21.87 -4.25
N SER A 200 -0.66 22.30 -5.29
CA SER A 200 -0.62 21.62 -6.59
C SER A 200 0.78 21.75 -7.18
N ILE A 201 1.36 20.62 -7.53
CA ILE A 201 2.67 20.49 -8.14
C ILE A 201 2.55 20.38 -9.66
N TRP A 202 1.54 19.63 -10.08
CA TRP A 202 1.20 19.39 -11.46
C TRP A 202 -0.30 19.16 -11.57
N SER A 203 -0.91 19.68 -12.62
CA SER A 203 -2.34 19.50 -12.89
C SER A 203 -2.57 19.53 -14.40
N LYS A 204 -3.34 18.58 -14.88
CA LYS A 204 -3.69 18.49 -16.32
C LYS A 204 -5.08 17.92 -16.54
N ASN A 205 -5.73 18.45 -17.57
CA ASN A 205 -6.98 17.92 -18.08
C ASN A 205 -6.74 17.24 -19.43
N PHE A 206 -7.31 16.07 -19.59
CA PHE A 206 -7.27 15.31 -20.83
C PHE A 206 -8.70 15.17 -21.37
N ASP A 207 -8.91 15.68 -22.57
CA ASP A 207 -10.16 15.52 -23.31
C ASP A 207 -9.92 14.48 -24.40
N LEU A 208 -10.66 13.37 -24.34
CA LEU A 208 -10.42 12.18 -25.17
C LEU A 208 -11.72 11.46 -25.51
N SER A 209 -11.67 10.57 -26.47
CA SER A 209 -12.68 9.54 -26.67
C SER A 209 -12.45 8.36 -25.73
N VAL A 210 -13.47 7.54 -25.51
CA VAL A 210 -13.35 6.36 -24.63
C VAL A 210 -12.26 5.39 -25.15
N GLU A 211 -11.99 5.38 -26.43
CA GLU A 211 -11.00 4.51 -27.10
C GLU A 211 -9.55 4.93 -26.81
N GLU A 212 -9.31 6.20 -26.46
CA GLU A 212 -7.97 6.77 -26.24
C GLU A 212 -7.51 6.70 -24.78
N VAL A 213 -8.31 6.11 -23.88
CA VAL A 213 -8.05 6.12 -22.43
C VAL A 213 -6.71 5.48 -22.06
N PHE A 214 -6.39 4.35 -22.67
CA PHE A 214 -5.15 3.62 -22.35
C PHE A 214 -3.90 4.41 -22.76
N ASP A 215 -3.93 5.06 -23.93
CA ASP A 215 -2.80 5.91 -24.40
C ASP A 215 -2.57 7.12 -23.49
N ILE A 216 -3.64 7.62 -22.85
CA ILE A 216 -3.56 8.73 -21.92
C ILE A 216 -3.01 8.30 -20.55
N GLN A 217 -3.28 7.08 -20.11
CA GLN A 217 -2.70 6.56 -18.86
C GLN A 217 -1.17 6.59 -18.93
N ASP A 218 -0.57 6.12 -20.00
CA ASP A 218 0.89 6.14 -20.18
C ASP A 218 1.45 7.57 -20.08
N LYS A 219 0.83 8.54 -20.77
CA LYS A 219 1.25 9.95 -20.72
C LYS A 219 1.14 10.56 -19.33
N ILE A 220 0.07 10.24 -18.59
CA ILE A 220 -0.13 10.72 -17.23
C ILE A 220 1.00 10.18 -16.33
N VAL A 221 1.30 8.89 -16.44
CA VAL A 221 2.38 8.26 -15.65
C VAL A 221 3.73 8.87 -15.97
N GLU A 222 4.09 9.01 -17.24
CA GLU A 222 5.36 9.60 -17.66
C GLU A 222 5.54 11.02 -17.12
N GLU A 223 4.52 11.87 -17.22
CA GLU A 223 4.58 13.25 -16.74
C GLU A 223 4.68 13.33 -15.20
N ILE A 224 3.95 12.48 -14.49
CA ILE A 224 3.99 12.41 -13.02
C ILE A 224 5.35 11.92 -12.54
N VAL A 225 5.86 10.83 -13.12
CA VAL A 225 7.17 10.25 -12.75
C VAL A 225 8.27 11.29 -12.99
N SER A 226 8.29 11.91 -14.16
CA SER A 226 9.26 12.96 -14.49
C SER A 226 9.21 14.12 -13.47
N THR A 227 8.00 14.53 -13.09
CA THR A 227 7.80 15.62 -12.12
C THR A 227 8.30 15.24 -10.72
N ILE A 228 7.98 14.04 -10.23
CA ILE A 228 8.39 13.59 -8.89
C ILE A 228 9.91 13.36 -8.86
N VAL A 229 10.45 12.65 -9.83
CA VAL A 229 11.88 12.33 -9.90
C VAL A 229 12.71 13.61 -9.97
N GLY A 230 12.32 14.57 -10.81
CA GLY A 230 13.01 15.87 -10.91
C GLY A 230 12.99 16.65 -9.57
N ARG A 231 11.95 16.55 -8.77
CA ARG A 231 11.88 17.17 -7.44
C ARG A 231 12.74 16.44 -6.41
N VAL A 232 12.69 15.10 -6.40
CA VAL A 232 13.52 14.29 -5.50
C VAL A 232 15.02 14.56 -5.75
N GLU A 233 15.41 14.68 -7.02
CA GLU A 233 16.80 15.02 -7.38
C GLU A 233 17.18 16.45 -6.97
N ALA A 234 16.27 17.41 -7.09
CA ALA A 234 16.51 18.78 -6.67
C ALA A 234 16.66 18.92 -5.13
N ASP A 235 15.87 18.14 -4.37
CA ASP A 235 15.93 18.12 -2.89
C ASP A 235 17.25 17.51 -2.37
N HIS A 236 17.93 16.67 -3.16
CA HIS A 236 19.23 16.07 -2.79
C HIS A 236 20.43 16.98 -3.06
N LEU A 237 20.23 18.10 -3.75
CA LEU A 237 21.29 19.07 -4.10
C LEU A 237 21.38 20.24 -3.13
N HIS A 238 20.56 20.25 -2.08
CA HIS A 238 20.52 21.28 -1.02
C HIS A 238 20.75 20.62 0.34
#